data_e196a43af0c2baaefef24a3c5b62e7fa
#
_entry.id   e196a43af0c2baaefef24a3c5b62e7fa
#
_cell.length_a   1.000
_cell.length_b   1.000
_cell.length_c   1.000
_cell.angle_alpha   90.00
_cell.angle_beta   90.00
_cell.angle_gamma   90.00
#
_symmetry.space_group_name_H-M   'P 1'
#
loop_
_entity.id
_entity.type
_entity.pdbx_description
1 polymer ?
#
loop_
_entity_poly.entity_id
_entity_poly.type
_entity_poly.pdbx_seq_one_letter_code
_entity_poly.pdbx_strand_id
1 'polypeptide(L)'
;MTSHEPSTLDTTKLKGAEEKTDSDAAAAAESASSEHATGDATDTEGVAFSIYTTREKWFIVALIAYGGLFSPLTSNIYFPVIPTLSLVFDKSIELINLTVTMYIVFQAIAPMFWGTLADSWGRRLMFVACLVVLSLSCVGLALVPRDAYWLLLLLRCLQAAGSASTIALGAGVVGDIAESYERGGFFGVYNVGPLFGPAVGPVLGGALAGGLGWRAIFWFLCIASAFCAVVLLLLLPETLRSMVGNGSILPPRVCRPILPILGRKHPKFPPVPGTQKRQAFRNPLAILLNLDILLLLAFNGVICAIFYGVNASVSTIFHETYPQLNETELGLCYISIGSGTLIGSVVSGKILDWDYRRFSRKLLANAEPGTQAIDRDLFPIEKARMRLMPFLCIFYVAVCVGYGWCIERKVSIAGPLVLLFVIGIISMAFMNATQTLLLDLAPTQGSSITACNNLIRCGLSAVMVAVIQLIIDAIGVGWTYVLLSGLCIVASPLIWIVMFIGPKWRARRRRKAEEAAMAAAGH
;
A
#
# COMPACT_ATOMS: atom_id res chain seq x y z
N MET A 1 27.31 -32.04 -67.28
CA MET A 1 25.88 -32.02 -66.98
C MET A 1 25.71 -32.74 -65.65
N THR A 2 25.82 -32.05 -64.56
CA THR A 2 25.55 -32.57 -63.21
C THR A 2 24.92 -31.42 -62.41
N SER A 3 23.65 -31.54 -62.12
CA SER A 3 22.81 -30.68 -61.32
C SER A 3 23.17 -30.81 -59.83
N HIS A 4 23.50 -29.74 -59.16
CA HIS A 4 23.60 -29.65 -57.70
C HIS A 4 22.29 -29.06 -57.16
N GLU A 5 21.56 -29.84 -56.34
CA GLU A 5 20.49 -29.37 -55.47
C GLU A 5 21.12 -28.70 -54.21
N PRO A 6 20.50 -27.63 -53.66
CA PRO A 6 20.94 -27.05 -52.40
C PRO A 6 20.24 -27.78 -51.24
N SER A 7 21.05 -28.24 -50.26
CA SER A 7 20.63 -28.86 -49.03
C SER A 7 19.86 -27.88 -48.12
N THR A 8 18.70 -28.32 -47.64
CA THR A 8 17.88 -27.66 -46.62
C THR A 8 18.64 -27.59 -45.28
N LEU A 9 18.96 -26.39 -44.82
CA LEU A 9 19.56 -26.12 -43.50
C LEU A 9 18.48 -26.40 -42.41
N ASP A 10 18.86 -27.27 -41.50
CA ASP A 10 18.05 -27.76 -40.37
C ASP A 10 17.77 -26.64 -39.34
N THR A 11 16.59 -26.03 -39.41
CA THR A 11 16.12 -24.97 -38.52
C THR A 11 15.87 -25.43 -37.08
N THR A 12 15.93 -26.74 -36.81
CA THR A 12 15.70 -27.32 -35.48
C THR A 12 16.92 -27.18 -34.56
N LYS A 13 18.12 -27.13 -35.12
CA LYS A 13 19.37 -26.95 -34.34
C LYS A 13 19.60 -25.50 -33.88
N LEU A 14 19.06 -24.53 -34.60
CA LEU A 14 19.17 -23.10 -34.20
C LEU A 14 18.26 -22.73 -33.04
N LYS A 15 17.06 -23.34 -32.95
CA LYS A 15 16.15 -23.11 -31.80
C LYS A 15 16.66 -23.69 -30.48
N GLY A 16 17.30 -24.85 -30.52
CA GLY A 16 17.87 -25.49 -29.32
C GLY A 16 19.12 -24.78 -28.76
N ALA A 17 19.83 -24.02 -29.61
CA ALA A 17 20.99 -23.20 -29.19
C ALA A 17 20.57 -21.87 -28.56
N GLU A 18 19.48 -21.25 -29.03
CA GLU A 18 18.93 -20.03 -28.43
C GLU A 18 18.28 -20.27 -27.05
N GLU A 19 17.60 -21.40 -26.89
CA GLU A 19 16.96 -21.76 -25.61
C GLU A 19 17.98 -22.11 -24.50
N LYS A 20 19.15 -22.64 -24.90
CA LYS A 20 20.23 -22.96 -23.97
C LYS A 20 21.04 -21.73 -23.57
N THR A 21 21.23 -20.77 -24.46
CA THR A 21 21.88 -19.48 -24.17
C THR A 21 21.03 -18.59 -23.27
N ASP A 22 19.69 -18.64 -23.36
CA ASP A 22 18.80 -17.90 -22.48
C ASP A 22 18.74 -18.49 -21.05
N SER A 23 18.86 -19.80 -20.90
CA SER A 23 18.94 -20.49 -19.61
C SER A 23 20.27 -20.20 -18.90
N ASP A 24 21.37 -20.22 -19.62
CA ASP A 24 22.71 -19.96 -19.06
C ASP A 24 22.92 -18.46 -18.75
N ALA A 25 22.29 -17.55 -19.51
CA ALA A 25 22.28 -16.12 -19.22
C ALA A 25 21.42 -15.77 -18.00
N ALA A 26 20.33 -16.50 -17.76
CA ALA A 26 19.50 -16.34 -16.54
C ALA A 26 20.22 -16.85 -15.30
N ALA A 27 20.91 -17.99 -15.39
CA ALA A 27 21.71 -18.55 -14.30
C ALA A 27 22.95 -17.68 -13.98
N ALA A 28 23.59 -17.08 -14.98
CA ALA A 28 24.71 -16.15 -14.80
C ALA A 28 24.25 -14.80 -14.21
N ALA A 29 23.04 -14.33 -14.53
CA ALA A 29 22.47 -13.13 -13.92
C ALA A 29 22.05 -13.36 -12.44
N GLU A 30 21.68 -14.57 -12.10
CA GLU A 30 21.35 -14.95 -10.71
C GLU A 30 22.61 -15.12 -9.86
N SER A 31 23.70 -15.68 -10.41
CA SER A 31 25.00 -15.76 -9.74
C SER A 31 25.70 -14.41 -9.58
N ALA A 32 25.61 -13.51 -10.58
CA ALA A 32 26.18 -12.17 -10.49
C ALA A 32 25.43 -11.25 -9.51
N SER A 33 24.14 -11.51 -9.24
CA SER A 33 23.41 -10.80 -8.19
C SER A 33 23.78 -11.25 -6.78
N SER A 34 24.38 -12.43 -6.61
CA SER A 34 24.85 -12.95 -5.33
C SER A 34 26.27 -12.47 -4.95
N GLU A 35 27.10 -12.12 -5.93
CA GLU A 35 28.50 -11.71 -5.66
C GLU A 35 28.70 -10.21 -5.36
N HIS A 36 27.72 -9.34 -5.66
CA HIS A 36 27.88 -7.88 -5.44
C HIS A 36 27.19 -7.34 -4.16
N ALA A 37 26.78 -8.23 -3.25
CA ALA A 37 26.32 -7.86 -1.90
C ALA A 37 27.42 -7.89 -0.84
N THR A 38 28.69 -8.09 -1.20
CA THR A 38 29.83 -8.17 -0.27
C THR A 38 30.68 -6.90 -0.28
N GLY A 39 30.05 -5.77 0.02
CA GLY A 39 30.74 -4.53 0.33
C GLY A 39 30.22 -3.97 1.66
N ASP A 40 30.98 -4.18 2.74
CA ASP A 40 30.81 -3.64 4.09
C ASP A 40 29.88 -4.41 5.05
N ALA A 41 30.19 -5.68 5.27
CA ALA A 41 29.82 -6.38 6.50
C ALA A 41 31.10 -6.99 7.09
N THR A 42 31.57 -6.43 8.19
CA THR A 42 32.56 -7.07 9.04
C THR A 42 32.13 -8.51 9.29
N ASP A 43 32.99 -9.45 8.88
CA ASP A 43 32.88 -10.90 9.05
C ASP A 43 32.45 -11.28 10.46
N THR A 44 31.18 -11.59 10.62
CA THR A 44 30.66 -12.49 11.66
C THR A 44 30.20 -13.76 10.95
N GLU A 45 31.17 -14.56 10.52
CA GLU A 45 30.92 -15.90 10.00
C GLU A 45 30.07 -16.69 11.01
N GLY A 46 28.88 -17.14 10.58
CA GLY A 46 28.09 -18.16 11.27
C GLY A 46 26.80 -17.74 11.96
N VAL A 47 26.39 -16.46 11.97
CA VAL A 47 25.16 -16.06 12.67
C VAL A 47 24.00 -15.88 11.71
N ALA A 48 22.99 -16.78 11.79
CA ALA A 48 21.77 -16.67 10.99
C ALA A 48 21.02 -15.36 11.29
N PHE A 49 20.54 -14.69 10.24
CA PHE A 49 19.77 -13.44 10.34
C PHE A 49 18.52 -13.58 11.22
N SER A 50 17.87 -14.75 11.17
CA SER A 50 16.68 -15.07 11.97
C SER A 50 16.67 -16.56 12.29
N ILE A 51 16.21 -16.92 13.51
CA ILE A 51 16.07 -18.33 13.93
C ILE A 51 14.87 -19.04 13.27
N TYR A 52 13.96 -18.30 12.64
CA TYR A 52 12.75 -18.86 12.05
C TYR A 52 13.06 -19.57 10.74
N THR A 53 12.54 -20.79 10.58
CA THR A 53 12.56 -21.51 9.30
C THR A 53 11.69 -20.80 8.26
N THR A 54 11.91 -21.06 6.96
CA THR A 54 11.11 -20.50 5.87
C THR A 54 9.61 -20.76 6.06
N ARG A 55 9.22 -21.95 6.56
CA ARG A 55 7.81 -22.28 6.82
C ARG A 55 7.24 -21.45 7.99
N GLU A 56 8.01 -21.26 9.03
CA GLU A 56 7.60 -20.40 10.15
C GLU A 56 7.50 -18.93 9.74
N LYS A 57 8.42 -18.44 8.91
CA LYS A 57 8.32 -17.08 8.33
C LYS A 57 7.03 -16.91 7.53
N TRP A 58 6.67 -17.86 6.65
CA TRP A 58 5.41 -17.82 5.91
C TRP A 58 4.18 -17.82 6.81
N PHE A 59 4.20 -18.61 7.87
CA PHE A 59 3.12 -18.63 8.86
C PHE A 59 2.97 -17.30 9.60
N ILE A 60 4.09 -16.72 10.04
CA ILE A 60 4.09 -15.38 10.67
C ILE A 60 3.54 -14.34 9.68
N VAL A 61 3.98 -14.37 8.41
CA VAL A 61 3.49 -13.45 7.38
C VAL A 61 2.00 -13.61 7.13
N ALA A 62 1.47 -14.82 7.11
CA ALA A 62 0.03 -15.06 6.98
C ALA A 62 -0.76 -14.48 8.17
N LEU A 63 -0.26 -14.63 9.39
CA LEU A 63 -0.87 -14.07 10.60
C LEU A 63 -0.94 -12.54 10.55
N ILE A 64 0.17 -11.87 10.19
CA ILE A 64 0.19 -10.41 10.12
C ILE A 64 -0.57 -9.88 8.91
N ALA A 65 -0.65 -10.62 7.80
CA ALA A 65 -1.49 -10.27 6.64
C ALA A 65 -2.96 -10.27 7.01
N TYR A 66 -3.40 -11.27 7.80
CA TYR A 66 -4.77 -11.29 8.35
C TYR A 66 -5.02 -10.08 9.27
N GLY A 67 -4.07 -9.72 10.14
CA GLY A 67 -4.17 -8.50 10.95
C GLY A 67 -4.18 -7.22 10.12
N GLY A 68 -3.38 -7.15 9.06
CA GLY A 68 -3.29 -6.01 8.13
C GLY A 68 -4.55 -5.78 7.29
N LEU A 69 -5.38 -6.81 7.10
CA LEU A 69 -6.67 -6.73 6.42
C LEU A 69 -7.64 -5.76 7.12
N PHE A 70 -7.59 -5.68 8.47
CA PHE A 70 -8.57 -4.90 9.24
C PHE A 70 -8.52 -3.40 8.96
N SER A 71 -7.36 -2.83 8.61
CA SER A 71 -7.26 -1.40 8.33
C SER A 71 -8.11 -0.98 7.11
N PRO A 72 -7.92 -1.53 5.90
CA PRO A 72 -8.73 -1.16 4.75
C PRO A 72 -10.15 -1.76 4.81
N LEU A 73 -10.36 -2.93 5.43
CA LEU A 73 -11.68 -3.51 5.63
C LEU A 73 -12.58 -2.57 6.44
N THR A 74 -12.09 -2.10 7.59
CA THR A 74 -12.84 -1.21 8.49
C THR A 74 -13.14 0.15 7.86
N SER A 75 -12.24 0.65 7.01
CA SER A 75 -12.46 1.89 6.26
C SER A 75 -13.56 1.74 5.20
N ASN A 76 -13.53 0.66 4.45
CA ASN A 76 -14.37 0.51 3.25
C ASN A 76 -15.74 -0.13 3.53
N ILE A 77 -15.89 -0.94 4.58
CA ILE A 77 -17.16 -1.61 4.95
C ILE A 77 -18.29 -0.62 5.26
N TYR A 78 -17.92 0.62 5.57
CA TYR A 78 -18.83 1.67 6.00
C TYR A 78 -19.52 2.40 4.83
N PHE A 79 -18.90 2.44 3.63
CA PHE A 79 -19.41 3.22 2.50
C PHE A 79 -20.85 2.88 2.08
N PRO A 80 -21.26 1.61 1.93
CA PRO A 80 -22.62 1.28 1.49
C PRO A 80 -23.73 1.75 2.42
N VAL A 81 -23.43 1.94 3.72
CA VAL A 81 -24.42 2.29 4.73
C VAL A 81 -24.52 3.80 5.02
N ILE A 82 -23.80 4.64 4.30
CA ILE A 82 -23.84 6.10 4.47
C ILE A 82 -25.28 6.63 4.33
N PRO A 83 -26.06 6.28 3.28
CA PRO A 83 -27.44 6.75 3.17
C PRO A 83 -28.32 6.27 4.33
N THR A 84 -28.20 5.02 4.74
CA THR A 84 -28.96 4.45 5.88
C THR A 84 -28.63 5.17 7.18
N LEU A 85 -27.36 5.47 7.44
CA LEU A 85 -26.94 6.19 8.65
C LEU A 85 -27.47 7.63 8.67
N SER A 86 -27.55 8.30 7.51
CA SER A 86 -28.16 9.63 7.39
C SER A 86 -29.60 9.62 7.88
N LEU A 87 -30.37 8.62 7.46
CA LEU A 87 -31.75 8.44 7.90
C LEU A 87 -31.87 8.06 9.39
N VAL A 88 -30.99 7.17 9.88
CA VAL A 88 -31.03 6.65 11.26
C VAL A 88 -30.69 7.73 12.29
N PHE A 89 -29.70 8.58 12.00
CA PHE A 89 -29.25 9.63 12.90
C PHE A 89 -29.92 10.98 12.65
N ASP A 90 -30.80 11.06 11.65
CA ASP A 90 -31.45 12.31 11.21
C ASP A 90 -30.42 13.43 10.98
N LYS A 91 -29.38 13.09 10.19
CA LYS A 91 -28.29 13.99 9.85
C LYS A 91 -28.07 13.99 8.32
N SER A 92 -27.60 15.13 7.83
CA SER A 92 -27.28 15.25 6.42
C SER A 92 -26.11 14.32 6.02
N ILE A 93 -26.02 13.99 4.74
CA ILE A 93 -25.00 13.10 4.20
C ILE A 93 -23.59 13.66 4.45
N GLU A 94 -23.43 15.00 4.41
CA GLU A 94 -22.15 15.67 4.69
C GLU A 94 -21.71 15.39 6.13
N LEU A 95 -22.62 15.42 7.09
CA LEU A 95 -22.31 15.10 8.49
C LEU A 95 -21.94 13.62 8.65
N ILE A 96 -22.58 12.71 7.92
CA ILE A 96 -22.17 11.30 7.93
C ILE A 96 -20.81 11.13 7.25
N ASN A 97 -20.54 11.83 6.15
CA ASN A 97 -19.23 11.85 5.51
C ASN A 97 -18.13 12.43 6.44
N LEU A 98 -18.47 13.35 7.35
CA LEU A 98 -17.54 13.82 8.37
C LEU A 98 -17.05 12.68 9.27
N THR A 99 -17.86 11.66 9.54
CA THR A 99 -17.41 10.47 10.29
C THR A 99 -16.35 9.65 9.53
N VAL A 100 -16.45 9.60 8.21
CA VAL A 100 -15.43 9.00 7.33
C VAL A 100 -14.18 9.87 7.27
N THR A 101 -14.36 11.18 7.16
CA THR A 101 -13.27 12.17 7.18
C THR A 101 -12.44 12.04 8.45
N MET A 102 -13.08 12.02 9.61
CA MET A 102 -12.39 11.87 10.91
C MET A 102 -11.67 10.52 11.01
N TYR A 103 -12.28 9.45 10.48
CA TYR A 103 -11.60 8.15 10.38
C TYR A 103 -10.31 8.27 9.57
N ILE A 104 -10.33 8.90 8.39
CA ILE A 104 -9.17 9.04 7.50
C ILE A 104 -8.08 9.93 8.14
N VAL A 105 -8.46 11.00 8.86
CA VAL A 105 -7.52 11.85 9.61
C VAL A 105 -6.78 11.03 10.67
N PHE A 106 -7.50 10.26 11.48
CA PHE A 106 -6.87 9.41 12.48
C PHE A 106 -6.06 8.26 11.86
N GLN A 107 -6.48 7.77 10.70
CA GLN A 107 -5.69 6.80 9.91
C GLN A 107 -4.34 7.38 9.46
N ALA A 108 -4.26 8.68 9.21
CA ALA A 108 -3.01 9.35 8.87
C ALA A 108 -2.04 9.42 10.07
N ILE A 109 -2.55 9.73 11.25
CA ILE A 109 -1.77 10.10 12.45
C ILE A 109 -1.43 8.87 13.31
N ALA A 110 -2.37 7.96 13.50
CA ALA A 110 -2.25 6.85 14.45
C ALA A 110 -1.03 5.95 14.22
N PRO A 111 -0.63 5.60 12.98
CA PRO A 111 0.55 4.78 12.75
C PRO A 111 1.86 5.38 13.25
N MET A 112 1.97 6.72 13.31
CA MET A 112 3.15 7.40 13.85
C MET A 112 3.27 7.15 15.36
N PHE A 113 2.15 7.21 16.08
CA PHE A 113 2.11 6.98 17.51
C PHE A 113 2.35 5.50 17.86
N TRP A 114 1.57 4.58 17.27
CA TRP A 114 1.70 3.16 17.52
C TRP A 114 3.03 2.57 17.05
N GLY A 115 3.60 3.09 15.95
CA GLY A 115 4.90 2.70 15.44
C GLY A 115 6.02 2.99 16.44
N THR A 116 6.04 4.19 17.01
CA THR A 116 7.04 4.56 18.05
C THR A 116 6.91 3.73 19.32
N LEU A 117 5.68 3.43 19.74
CA LEU A 117 5.44 2.53 20.86
C LEU A 117 5.90 1.10 20.55
N ALA A 118 5.68 0.60 19.35
CA ALA A 118 6.08 -0.74 18.95
C ALA A 118 7.61 -0.90 18.87
N ASP A 119 8.33 0.16 18.54
CA ASP A 119 9.79 0.17 18.54
C ASP A 119 10.40 0.14 19.95
N SER A 120 9.61 0.48 20.98
CA SER A 120 10.06 0.50 22.38
C SER A 120 9.50 -0.65 23.22
N TRP A 121 8.24 -1.03 23.00
CA TRP A 121 7.52 -2.01 23.86
C TRP A 121 7.34 -3.37 23.22
N GLY A 122 7.66 -3.50 21.92
CA GLY A 122 7.57 -4.75 21.16
C GLY A 122 6.46 -4.74 20.10
N ARG A 123 6.72 -5.41 18.98
CA ARG A 123 5.81 -5.48 17.84
C ARG A 123 4.51 -6.22 18.19
N ARG A 124 4.66 -7.39 18.83
CA ARG A 124 3.53 -8.26 19.19
C ARG A 124 2.54 -7.56 20.11
N LEU A 125 3.03 -6.97 21.19
CA LEU A 125 2.17 -6.33 22.20
C LEU A 125 1.37 -5.19 21.59
N MET A 126 2.01 -4.35 20.79
CA MET A 126 1.35 -3.21 20.15
C MET A 126 0.37 -3.65 19.07
N PHE A 127 0.67 -4.72 18.33
CA PHE A 127 -0.28 -5.26 17.34
C PHE A 127 -1.57 -5.76 18.00
N VAL A 128 -1.45 -6.52 19.08
CA VAL A 128 -2.61 -6.99 19.87
C VAL A 128 -3.37 -5.81 20.48
N ALA A 129 -2.67 -4.81 21.04
CA ALA A 129 -3.30 -3.62 21.62
C ALA A 129 -4.11 -2.84 20.57
N CYS A 130 -3.59 -2.67 19.35
CA CYS A 130 -4.32 -2.06 18.24
C CYS A 130 -5.63 -2.79 17.94
N LEU A 131 -5.59 -4.12 17.83
CA LEU A 131 -6.78 -4.93 17.55
C LEU A 131 -7.79 -4.91 18.71
N VAL A 132 -7.32 -4.84 19.95
CA VAL A 132 -8.19 -4.68 21.13
C VAL A 132 -8.88 -3.32 21.10
N VAL A 133 -8.17 -2.23 20.83
CA VAL A 133 -8.77 -0.89 20.67
C VAL A 133 -9.78 -0.89 19.53
N LEU A 134 -9.48 -1.52 18.41
CA LEU A 134 -10.42 -1.70 17.29
C LEU A 134 -11.67 -2.45 17.74
N SER A 135 -11.53 -3.58 18.41
CA SER A 135 -12.64 -4.41 18.87
C SER A 135 -13.55 -3.66 19.84
N LEU A 136 -12.97 -3.00 20.85
CA LEU A 136 -13.72 -2.21 21.83
C LEU A 136 -14.44 -1.02 21.19
N SER A 137 -13.80 -0.32 20.25
CA SER A 137 -14.45 0.76 19.50
C SER A 137 -15.63 0.26 18.66
N CYS A 138 -15.53 -0.95 18.09
CA CYS A 138 -16.62 -1.58 17.36
C CYS A 138 -17.80 -1.96 18.27
N VAL A 139 -17.56 -2.44 19.51
CA VAL A 139 -18.62 -2.63 20.49
C VAL A 139 -19.35 -1.30 20.76
N GLY A 140 -18.58 -0.23 21.02
CA GLY A 140 -19.15 1.10 21.22
C GLY A 140 -20.03 1.53 20.04
N LEU A 141 -19.53 1.39 18.79
CA LEU A 141 -20.23 1.77 17.56
C LEU A 141 -21.52 0.94 17.35
N ALA A 142 -21.52 -0.34 17.69
CA ALA A 142 -22.71 -1.18 17.62
C ALA A 142 -23.81 -0.77 18.62
N LEU A 143 -23.42 -0.17 19.75
CA LEU A 143 -24.30 0.23 20.82
C LEU A 143 -24.66 1.72 20.82
N VAL A 144 -24.13 2.52 19.87
CA VAL A 144 -24.40 3.97 19.81
C VAL A 144 -25.90 4.26 19.77
N PRO A 145 -26.41 5.13 20.68
CA PRO A 145 -27.79 5.65 20.61
C PRO A 145 -27.96 6.52 19.34
N ARG A 146 -29.18 6.54 18.79
CA ARG A 146 -29.48 7.30 17.56
C ARG A 146 -29.34 8.82 17.74
N ASP A 147 -29.47 9.30 18.96
CA ASP A 147 -29.38 10.74 19.30
C ASP A 147 -27.92 11.20 19.52
N ALA A 148 -26.97 10.26 19.68
CA ALA A 148 -25.58 10.56 20.05
C ALA A 148 -24.64 10.56 18.83
N TYR A 149 -24.87 11.44 17.85
CA TYR A 149 -24.00 11.58 16.67
C TYR A 149 -22.54 11.90 17.05
N TRP A 150 -22.32 12.74 18.10
CA TRP A 150 -20.99 13.05 18.58
C TRP A 150 -20.20 11.81 19.04
N LEU A 151 -20.90 10.83 19.64
CA LEU A 151 -20.30 9.58 20.09
C LEU A 151 -19.91 8.70 18.87
N LEU A 152 -20.71 8.71 17.81
CA LEU A 152 -20.38 8.05 16.56
C LEU A 152 -19.06 8.60 16.01
N LEU A 153 -18.87 9.92 15.96
CA LEU A 153 -17.64 10.59 15.54
C LEU A 153 -16.43 10.15 16.38
N LEU A 154 -16.56 10.24 17.71
CA LEU A 154 -15.47 9.89 18.63
C LEU A 154 -15.05 8.42 18.48
N LEU A 155 -16.03 7.52 18.43
CA LEU A 155 -15.76 6.09 18.28
C LEU A 155 -15.17 5.74 16.91
N ARG A 156 -15.51 6.47 15.84
CA ARG A 156 -14.86 6.34 14.53
C ARG A 156 -13.39 6.76 14.57
N CYS A 157 -13.03 7.79 15.34
CA CYS A 157 -11.64 8.17 15.56
C CYS A 157 -10.86 7.06 16.28
N LEU A 158 -11.43 6.48 17.35
CA LEU A 158 -10.81 5.37 18.08
C LEU A 158 -10.69 4.11 17.23
N GLN A 159 -11.70 3.81 16.42
CA GLN A 159 -11.71 2.70 15.49
C GLN A 159 -10.56 2.84 14.46
N ALA A 160 -10.38 4.04 13.91
CA ALA A 160 -9.27 4.34 13.00
C ALA A 160 -7.92 4.20 13.70
N ALA A 161 -7.79 4.71 14.93
CA ALA A 161 -6.56 4.61 15.72
C ALA A 161 -6.15 3.15 15.94
N GLY A 162 -7.11 2.24 16.22
CA GLY A 162 -6.83 0.82 16.38
C GLY A 162 -6.55 0.09 15.06
N SER A 163 -7.27 0.41 13.98
CA SER A 163 -7.15 -0.34 12.72
C SER A 163 -5.95 0.09 11.86
N ALA A 164 -5.69 1.39 11.75
CA ALA A 164 -4.73 1.93 10.77
C ALA A 164 -3.30 1.47 10.97
N SER A 165 -2.91 1.25 12.21
CA SER A 165 -1.54 0.91 12.57
C SER A 165 -1.16 -0.55 12.28
N THR A 166 -2.13 -1.43 12.06
CA THR A 166 -1.89 -2.85 11.75
C THR A 166 -1.04 -3.05 10.49
N ILE A 167 -1.20 -2.17 9.48
CA ILE A 167 -0.37 -2.20 8.26
C ILE A 167 1.09 -1.86 8.58
N ALA A 168 1.33 -0.79 9.33
CA ALA A 168 2.69 -0.36 9.66
C ALA A 168 3.41 -1.38 10.55
N LEU A 169 2.70 -1.94 11.53
CA LEU A 169 3.22 -2.96 12.45
C LEU A 169 3.56 -4.26 11.72
N GLY A 170 2.68 -4.72 10.82
CA GLY A 170 2.93 -5.92 10.02
C GLY A 170 4.14 -5.75 9.08
N ALA A 171 4.27 -4.61 8.44
CA ALA A 171 5.45 -4.29 7.64
C ALA A 171 6.75 -4.31 8.49
N GLY A 172 6.68 -3.80 9.73
CA GLY A 172 7.78 -3.88 10.70
C GLY A 172 8.18 -5.33 11.02
N VAL A 173 7.20 -6.20 11.27
CA VAL A 173 7.44 -7.63 11.53
C VAL A 173 8.13 -8.30 10.34
N VAL A 174 7.67 -8.05 9.09
CA VAL A 174 8.35 -8.59 7.88
C VAL A 174 9.81 -8.11 7.83
N GLY A 175 10.04 -6.82 8.11
CA GLY A 175 11.40 -6.25 8.15
C GLY A 175 12.30 -6.89 9.19
N ASP A 176 11.73 -7.32 10.33
CA ASP A 176 12.47 -7.94 11.45
C ASP A 176 12.84 -9.40 11.18
N ILE A 177 12.01 -10.18 10.46
CA ILE A 177 12.22 -11.62 10.24
C ILE A 177 12.88 -11.97 8.90
N ALA A 178 12.78 -11.10 7.89
CA ALA A 178 13.19 -11.37 6.50
C ALA A 178 14.48 -10.66 6.12
N GLU A 179 15.41 -11.40 5.51
CA GLU A 179 16.60 -10.84 4.87
C GLU A 179 16.27 -10.02 3.63
N SER A 180 17.17 -9.14 3.26
CA SER A 180 16.91 -8.19 2.16
C SER A 180 16.56 -8.87 0.83
N TYR A 181 17.18 -10.02 0.53
CA TYR A 181 16.93 -10.77 -0.71
C TYR A 181 15.56 -11.49 -0.73
N GLU A 182 15.05 -11.98 0.41
CA GLU A 182 13.77 -12.71 0.52
C GLU A 182 12.59 -11.79 0.87
N ARG A 183 12.87 -10.56 1.33
CA ARG A 183 11.90 -9.60 1.85
C ARG A 183 10.79 -9.28 0.85
N GLY A 184 11.13 -9.17 -0.44
CA GLY A 184 10.16 -8.87 -1.49
C GLY A 184 9.03 -9.90 -1.61
N GLY A 185 9.36 -11.19 -1.53
CA GLY A 185 8.38 -12.28 -1.55
C GLY A 185 7.43 -12.25 -0.36
N PHE A 186 7.96 -12.05 0.85
CA PHE A 186 7.14 -11.95 2.06
C PHE A 186 6.27 -10.70 2.08
N PHE A 187 6.76 -9.54 1.62
CA PHE A 187 5.94 -8.35 1.45
C PHE A 187 4.83 -8.54 0.42
N GLY A 188 5.10 -9.28 -0.66
CA GLY A 188 4.09 -9.62 -1.66
C GLY A 188 2.88 -10.32 -1.04
N VAL A 189 3.12 -11.38 -0.26
CA VAL A 189 2.04 -12.12 0.43
C VAL A 189 1.40 -11.30 1.55
N TYR A 190 2.20 -10.56 2.31
CA TYR A 190 1.69 -9.67 3.35
C TYR A 190 0.67 -8.66 2.79
N ASN A 191 0.97 -8.04 1.65
CA ASN A 191 0.11 -7.04 1.03
C ASN A 191 -1.22 -7.60 0.48
N VAL A 192 -1.36 -8.93 0.32
CA VAL A 192 -2.63 -9.55 -0.07
C VAL A 192 -3.74 -9.17 0.92
N GLY A 193 -3.47 -9.21 2.24
CA GLY A 193 -4.44 -8.80 3.26
C GLY A 193 -4.98 -7.39 3.04
N PRO A 194 -4.15 -6.34 3.08
CA PRO A 194 -4.57 -4.97 2.80
C PRO A 194 -5.26 -4.75 1.44
N LEU A 195 -4.88 -5.48 0.40
CA LEU A 195 -5.50 -5.33 -0.93
C LEU A 195 -6.94 -5.89 -1.01
N PHE A 196 -7.27 -6.90 -0.21
CA PHE A 196 -8.62 -7.48 -0.20
C PHE A 196 -9.65 -6.56 0.48
N GLY A 197 -9.23 -5.72 1.43
CA GLY A 197 -10.11 -4.85 2.20
C GLY A 197 -11.04 -3.97 1.36
N PRO A 198 -10.53 -3.19 0.40
CA PRO A 198 -11.35 -2.33 -0.46
C PRO A 198 -12.34 -3.10 -1.36
N ALA A 199 -11.99 -4.31 -1.78
CA ALA A 199 -12.86 -5.12 -2.63
C ALA A 199 -13.98 -5.82 -1.85
N VAL A 200 -13.64 -6.41 -0.70
CA VAL A 200 -14.55 -7.25 0.11
C VAL A 200 -15.31 -6.41 1.14
N GLY A 201 -14.72 -5.31 1.62
CA GLY A 201 -15.31 -4.45 2.65
C GLY A 201 -16.73 -3.99 2.33
N PRO A 202 -16.94 -3.27 1.23
CA PRO A 202 -18.27 -2.76 0.90
C PRO A 202 -19.31 -3.86 0.63
N VAL A 203 -18.87 -4.99 0.06
CA VAL A 203 -19.76 -6.15 -0.18
C VAL A 203 -20.27 -6.72 1.13
N LEU A 204 -19.36 -6.96 2.08
CA LEU A 204 -19.72 -7.41 3.42
C LEU A 204 -20.58 -6.36 4.14
N GLY A 205 -20.24 -5.07 3.99
CA GLY A 205 -21.00 -3.96 4.57
C GLY A 205 -22.43 -3.93 4.08
N GLY A 206 -22.65 -3.98 2.77
CA GLY A 206 -23.98 -4.00 2.17
C GLY A 206 -24.77 -5.25 2.52
N ALA A 207 -24.15 -6.44 2.48
CA ALA A 207 -24.80 -7.70 2.80
C ALA A 207 -25.23 -7.76 4.29
N LEU A 208 -24.36 -7.34 5.20
CA LEU A 208 -24.66 -7.31 6.63
C LEU A 208 -25.74 -6.26 6.98
N ALA A 209 -25.65 -5.08 6.37
CA ALA A 209 -26.62 -4.03 6.59
C ALA A 209 -27.99 -4.37 6.04
N GLY A 210 -28.08 -4.90 4.82
CA GLY A 210 -29.34 -5.30 4.19
C GLY A 210 -30.01 -6.49 4.85
N GLY A 211 -29.23 -7.46 5.40
CA GLY A 211 -29.78 -8.65 6.06
C GLY A 211 -30.06 -8.49 7.55
N LEU A 212 -29.16 -7.83 8.29
CA LEU A 212 -29.13 -7.79 9.75
C LEU A 212 -29.14 -6.36 10.31
N GLY A 213 -29.16 -5.36 9.43
CA GLY A 213 -29.10 -3.95 9.78
C GLY A 213 -27.66 -3.43 10.02
N TRP A 214 -27.50 -2.11 9.95
CA TRP A 214 -26.20 -1.42 9.97
C TRP A 214 -25.32 -1.74 11.21
N ARG A 215 -25.92 -2.07 12.36
CA ARG A 215 -25.17 -2.45 13.58
C ARG A 215 -24.43 -3.76 13.44
N ALA A 216 -24.88 -4.66 12.58
CA ALA A 216 -24.25 -5.95 12.33
C ALA A 216 -22.83 -5.81 11.76
N ILE A 217 -22.57 -4.73 11.03
CA ILE A 217 -21.23 -4.42 10.50
C ILE A 217 -20.22 -4.29 11.65
N PHE A 218 -20.57 -3.55 12.68
CA PHE A 218 -19.69 -3.31 13.82
C PHE A 218 -19.54 -4.56 14.70
N TRP A 219 -20.61 -5.35 14.87
CA TRP A 219 -20.50 -6.65 15.54
C TRP A 219 -19.62 -7.62 14.78
N PHE A 220 -19.73 -7.68 13.46
CA PHE A 220 -18.85 -8.49 12.63
C PHE A 220 -17.38 -8.07 12.78
N LEU A 221 -17.09 -6.77 12.67
CA LEU A 221 -15.74 -6.25 12.87
C LEU A 221 -15.19 -6.53 14.27
N CYS A 222 -16.04 -6.39 15.30
CA CYS A 222 -15.69 -6.72 16.68
C CYS A 222 -15.28 -8.19 16.82
N ILE A 223 -16.12 -9.12 16.38
CA ILE A 223 -15.87 -10.55 16.49
C ILE A 223 -14.61 -10.94 15.69
N ALA A 224 -14.50 -10.47 14.45
CA ALA A 224 -13.36 -10.79 13.59
C ALA A 224 -12.03 -10.21 14.12
N SER A 225 -12.04 -8.96 14.61
CA SER A 225 -10.83 -8.33 15.17
C SER A 225 -10.44 -8.91 16.52
N ALA A 226 -11.41 -9.24 17.39
CA ALA A 226 -11.17 -9.93 18.66
C ALA A 226 -10.60 -11.33 18.43
N PHE A 227 -11.14 -12.09 17.47
CA PHE A 227 -10.59 -13.39 17.08
C PHE A 227 -9.16 -13.26 16.58
N CYS A 228 -8.89 -12.29 15.71
CA CYS A 228 -7.52 -12.00 15.25
C CYS A 228 -6.59 -11.64 16.41
N ALA A 229 -7.03 -10.78 17.34
CA ALA A 229 -6.26 -10.41 18.52
C ALA A 229 -5.88 -11.63 19.36
N VAL A 230 -6.83 -12.54 19.59
CA VAL A 230 -6.61 -13.81 20.33
C VAL A 230 -5.61 -14.69 19.58
N VAL A 231 -5.77 -14.87 18.27
CA VAL A 231 -4.85 -15.68 17.47
C VAL A 231 -3.42 -15.12 17.51
N LEU A 232 -3.25 -13.80 17.37
CA LEU A 232 -1.94 -13.15 17.48
C LEU A 232 -1.37 -13.23 18.90
N LEU A 233 -2.21 -13.08 19.91
CA LEU A 233 -1.80 -13.24 21.31
C LEU A 233 -1.32 -14.66 21.61
N LEU A 234 -1.90 -15.68 20.99
CA LEU A 234 -1.50 -17.07 21.18
C LEU A 234 -0.24 -17.45 20.40
N LEU A 235 -0.15 -17.03 19.14
CA LEU A 235 0.78 -17.61 18.16
C LEU A 235 1.90 -16.66 17.71
N LEU A 236 1.67 -15.33 17.66
CA LEU A 236 2.67 -14.40 17.12
C LEU A 236 3.85 -14.29 18.10
N PRO A 237 5.08 -14.62 17.67
CA PRO A 237 6.27 -14.37 18.50
C PRO A 237 6.61 -12.87 18.52
N GLU A 238 7.39 -12.45 19.53
CA GLU A 238 8.01 -11.12 19.49
C GLU A 238 9.14 -11.12 18.46
N THR A 239 9.16 -10.09 17.62
CA THR A 239 10.10 -10.00 16.49
C THR A 239 11.03 -8.79 16.57
N LEU A 240 10.77 -7.85 17.49
CA LEU A 240 11.55 -6.63 17.63
C LEU A 240 13.03 -6.95 17.90
N ARG A 241 13.89 -6.67 16.93
CA ARG A 241 15.32 -7.02 16.97
C ARG A 241 16.09 -6.42 18.15
N SER A 242 15.72 -5.22 18.59
CA SER A 242 16.35 -4.60 19.78
C SER A 242 16.05 -5.36 21.06
N MET A 243 14.98 -6.18 21.10
CA MET A 243 14.54 -6.94 22.27
C MET A 243 14.94 -8.42 22.18
N VAL A 244 14.82 -9.03 21.00
CA VAL A 244 15.02 -10.48 20.82
C VAL A 244 16.24 -10.84 19.95
N GLY A 245 16.97 -9.85 19.45
CA GLY A 245 18.10 -10.07 18.54
C GLY A 245 17.64 -10.71 17.23
N ASN A 246 18.23 -11.85 16.88
CA ASN A 246 17.78 -12.67 15.75
C ASN A 246 16.60 -13.62 16.10
N GLY A 247 16.03 -13.49 17.31
CA GLY A 247 15.01 -14.36 17.89
C GLY A 247 15.54 -15.32 18.95
N SER A 248 16.87 -15.33 19.19
CA SER A 248 17.51 -16.23 20.18
C SER A 248 17.35 -15.74 21.62
N ILE A 249 17.13 -14.43 21.84
CA ILE A 249 16.96 -13.85 23.16
C ILE A 249 15.48 -13.98 23.57
N LEU A 250 15.24 -14.49 24.76
CA LEU A 250 13.90 -14.61 25.32
C LEU A 250 13.37 -13.22 25.71
N PRO A 251 12.22 -12.78 25.15
CA PRO A 251 11.63 -11.50 25.52
C PRO A 251 11.07 -11.53 26.96
N PRO A 252 10.75 -10.36 27.55
CA PRO A 252 10.05 -10.25 28.82
C PRO A 252 8.76 -11.09 28.83
N ARG A 253 8.32 -11.52 30.02
CA ARG A 253 7.15 -12.43 30.16
C ARG A 253 5.89 -11.93 29.44
N VAL A 254 5.63 -10.63 29.44
CA VAL A 254 4.47 -10.00 28.79
C VAL A 254 4.53 -10.11 27.25
N CYS A 255 5.73 -10.10 26.68
CA CYS A 255 5.94 -10.18 25.23
C CYS A 255 6.09 -11.62 24.71
N ARG A 256 5.99 -12.64 25.58
CA ARG A 256 6.08 -14.06 25.16
C ARG A 256 4.76 -14.54 24.59
N PRO A 257 4.76 -15.30 23.48
CA PRO A 257 3.55 -15.96 23.01
C PRO A 257 3.06 -16.97 24.06
N ILE A 258 1.75 -17.09 24.20
CA ILE A 258 1.17 -18.06 25.16
C ILE A 258 1.49 -19.49 24.72
N LEU A 259 1.41 -19.74 23.39
CA LEU A 259 1.79 -21.00 22.77
C LEU A 259 3.11 -20.82 22.00
N PRO A 260 4.29 -21.10 22.61
CA PRO A 260 5.58 -20.94 21.94
C PRO A 260 5.81 -22.10 20.96
N ILE A 261 5.05 -22.13 19.85
CA ILE A 261 5.16 -23.17 18.82
C ILE A 261 6.30 -22.85 17.84
N LEU A 262 6.50 -21.57 17.55
CA LEU A 262 7.50 -21.07 16.59
C LEU A 262 8.86 -20.89 17.24
N GLY A 263 9.93 -21.18 16.50
CA GLY A 263 11.32 -21.03 16.95
C GLY A 263 11.82 -22.15 17.89
N ARG A 264 11.06 -23.24 18.11
CA ARG A 264 11.45 -24.34 19.04
C ARG A 264 12.54 -25.28 18.52
N LYS A 265 12.76 -25.35 17.22
CA LYS A 265 13.54 -26.39 16.55
C LYS A 265 15.01 -26.02 16.34
N HIS A 266 15.46 -24.86 16.80
CA HIS A 266 16.83 -24.41 16.52
C HIS A 266 17.79 -24.67 17.67
N PRO A 267 19.03 -25.14 17.39
CA PRO A 267 20.08 -25.20 18.37
C PRO A 267 20.25 -23.80 18.99
N LYS A 268 20.62 -23.76 20.26
CA LYS A 268 20.88 -22.51 21.00
C LYS A 268 22.02 -21.77 20.30
N PHE A 269 21.66 -20.90 19.35
CA PHE A 269 22.65 -19.95 18.83
C PHE A 269 23.09 -19.04 19.97
N PRO A 270 24.38 -18.68 20.05
CA PRO A 270 24.81 -17.71 21.03
C PRO A 270 23.98 -16.43 20.87
N PRO A 271 23.51 -15.84 21.97
CA PRO A 271 22.71 -14.62 21.90
C PRO A 271 23.57 -13.54 21.25
N VAL A 272 23.14 -13.09 20.09
CA VAL A 272 23.74 -11.93 19.42
C VAL A 272 23.16 -10.70 20.09
N PRO A 273 23.98 -9.92 20.84
CA PRO A 273 23.51 -8.66 21.41
C PRO A 273 22.91 -7.81 20.29
N GLY A 274 21.70 -7.30 20.48
CA GLY A 274 21.05 -6.44 19.50
C GLY A 274 21.87 -5.18 19.26
N THR A 275 22.77 -5.22 18.30
CA THR A 275 23.68 -4.13 17.89
C THR A 275 23.00 -3.10 17.01
N GLN A 276 21.69 -3.08 16.91
CA GLN A 276 21.04 -1.93 16.28
C GLN A 276 21.11 -0.76 17.28
N LYS A 277 22.13 0.10 17.13
CA LYS A 277 22.10 1.47 17.64
C LYS A 277 20.71 2.02 17.31
N ARG A 278 19.96 2.40 18.36
CA ARG A 278 18.69 3.12 18.22
C ARG A 278 18.93 4.22 17.16
N GLN A 279 18.39 4.05 15.96
CA GLN A 279 18.55 5.08 14.94
C GLN A 279 17.98 6.36 15.55
N ALA A 280 18.83 7.38 15.66
CA ALA A 280 18.41 8.66 16.18
C ALA A 280 17.15 9.10 15.42
N PHE A 281 16.14 9.53 16.16
CA PHE A 281 14.86 9.98 15.60
C PHE A 281 15.14 11.12 14.60
N ARG A 282 15.27 10.78 13.33
CA ARG A 282 15.34 11.75 12.25
C ARG A 282 13.92 12.21 11.98
N ASN A 283 13.69 13.52 12.05
CA ASN A 283 12.39 14.10 11.75
C ASN A 283 11.93 13.63 10.35
N PRO A 284 10.89 12.79 10.24
CA PRO A 284 10.45 12.26 8.94
C PRO A 284 9.98 13.37 8.01
N LEU A 285 9.52 14.50 8.53
CA LEU A 285 9.06 15.64 7.74
C LEU A 285 10.20 16.35 7.01
N ALA A 286 11.46 16.18 7.43
CA ALA A 286 12.60 16.73 6.70
C ALA A 286 12.72 16.23 5.25
N ILE A 287 12.14 15.05 4.96
CA ILE A 287 12.05 14.50 3.60
C ILE A 287 11.20 15.38 2.67
N LEU A 288 10.20 16.08 3.20
CA LEU A 288 9.33 16.99 2.43
C LEU A 288 10.08 18.21 1.88
N LEU A 289 11.26 18.51 2.42
CA LEU A 289 12.13 19.57 1.87
C LEU A 289 12.75 19.19 0.51
N ASN A 290 12.71 17.90 0.14
CA ASN A 290 13.13 17.47 -1.18
C ASN A 290 11.98 17.68 -2.18
N LEU A 291 12.16 18.62 -3.09
CA LEU A 291 11.11 19.05 -4.01
C LEU A 291 10.61 17.92 -4.93
N ASP A 292 11.49 17.04 -5.39
CA ASP A 292 11.15 15.86 -6.19
C ASP A 292 10.20 14.91 -5.44
N ILE A 293 10.47 14.67 -4.17
CA ILE A 293 9.63 13.84 -3.29
C ILE A 293 8.31 14.54 -2.99
N LEU A 294 8.35 15.84 -2.67
CA LEU A 294 7.14 16.62 -2.37
C LEU A 294 6.15 16.64 -3.54
N LEU A 295 6.64 16.85 -4.78
CA LEU A 295 5.80 16.87 -5.98
C LEU A 295 5.16 15.51 -6.26
N LEU A 296 5.91 14.41 -6.06
CA LEU A 296 5.36 13.05 -6.17
C LEU A 296 4.30 12.77 -5.10
N LEU A 297 4.54 13.18 -3.87
CA LEU A 297 3.59 13.03 -2.77
C LEU A 297 2.32 13.83 -3.01
N ALA A 298 2.45 15.08 -3.51
CA ALA A 298 1.32 15.91 -3.86
C ALA A 298 0.48 15.29 -4.98
N PHE A 299 1.11 14.80 -6.06
CA PHE A 299 0.42 14.10 -7.13
C PHE A 299 -0.32 12.86 -6.60
N ASN A 300 0.38 11.99 -5.86
CA ASN A 300 -0.21 10.78 -5.28
C ASN A 300 -1.38 11.13 -4.35
N GLY A 301 -1.24 12.18 -3.55
CA GLY A 301 -2.28 12.67 -2.65
C GLY A 301 -3.54 13.12 -3.40
N VAL A 302 -3.40 13.83 -4.52
CA VAL A 302 -4.53 14.25 -5.37
C VAL A 302 -5.25 13.02 -5.96
N ILE A 303 -4.51 12.06 -6.52
CA ILE A 303 -5.13 10.82 -7.05
C ILE A 303 -5.87 10.05 -5.95
N CYS A 304 -5.27 9.94 -4.76
CA CYS A 304 -5.93 9.32 -3.62
C CYS A 304 -7.19 10.09 -3.19
N ALA A 305 -7.15 11.41 -3.17
CA ALA A 305 -8.29 12.25 -2.84
C ALA A 305 -9.45 12.02 -3.82
N ILE A 306 -9.17 11.99 -5.13
CA ILE A 306 -10.19 11.67 -6.15
C ILE A 306 -10.75 10.26 -5.92
N PHE A 307 -9.89 9.26 -5.71
CA PHE A 307 -10.30 7.87 -5.48
C PHE A 307 -11.20 7.72 -4.24
N TYR A 308 -10.86 8.36 -3.12
CA TYR A 308 -11.70 8.34 -1.92
C TYR A 308 -12.98 9.15 -2.08
N GLY A 309 -12.95 10.27 -2.82
CA GLY A 309 -14.13 11.04 -3.18
C GLY A 309 -15.11 10.21 -4.00
N VAL A 310 -14.62 9.49 -5.03
CA VAL A 310 -15.44 8.54 -5.80
C VAL A 310 -16.04 7.48 -4.88
N ASN A 311 -15.23 6.82 -4.04
CA ASN A 311 -15.74 5.78 -3.15
C ASN A 311 -16.81 6.29 -2.17
N ALA A 312 -16.64 7.48 -1.61
CA ALA A 312 -17.59 8.05 -0.65
C ALA A 312 -18.92 8.43 -1.31
N SER A 313 -18.90 8.85 -2.57
CA SER A 313 -20.09 9.30 -3.29
C SER A 313 -20.89 8.18 -4.00
N VAL A 314 -20.26 7.01 -4.27
CA VAL A 314 -20.92 5.90 -5.00
C VAL A 314 -22.25 5.51 -4.35
N SER A 315 -22.28 5.23 -3.04
CA SER A 315 -23.49 4.75 -2.36
C SER A 315 -24.63 5.76 -2.42
N THR A 316 -24.33 7.04 -2.17
CA THR A 316 -25.31 8.13 -2.20
C THR A 316 -25.85 8.36 -3.61
N ILE A 317 -24.96 8.51 -4.57
CA ILE A 317 -25.32 8.78 -5.98
C ILE A 317 -26.11 7.61 -6.57
N PHE A 318 -25.70 6.36 -6.30
CA PHE A 318 -26.41 5.18 -6.80
C PHE A 318 -27.78 5.02 -6.15
N HIS A 319 -27.90 5.30 -4.84
CA HIS A 319 -29.19 5.27 -4.13
C HIS A 319 -30.18 6.30 -4.71
N GLU A 320 -29.72 7.51 -5.05
CA GLU A 320 -30.55 8.56 -5.64
C GLU A 320 -30.89 8.28 -7.12
N THR A 321 -29.92 7.76 -7.90
CA THR A 321 -30.10 7.55 -9.35
C THR A 321 -30.88 6.27 -9.64
N TYR A 322 -30.70 5.21 -8.83
CA TYR A 322 -31.31 3.89 -8.99
C TYR A 322 -32.05 3.47 -7.70
N PRO A 323 -33.23 4.05 -7.40
CA PRO A 323 -33.94 3.83 -6.12
C PRO A 323 -34.36 2.38 -5.86
N GLN A 324 -34.32 1.53 -6.89
CA GLN A 324 -34.64 0.10 -6.78
C GLN A 324 -33.55 -0.71 -6.09
N LEU A 325 -32.34 -0.14 -5.90
CA LEU A 325 -31.22 -0.86 -5.29
C LEU A 325 -31.34 -0.89 -3.77
N ASN A 326 -31.27 -2.08 -3.21
CA ASN A 326 -31.17 -2.27 -1.78
C ASN A 326 -29.72 -2.12 -1.28
N GLU A 327 -29.49 -2.11 0.04
CA GLU A 327 -28.16 -1.94 0.64
C GLU A 327 -27.16 -3.03 0.21
N THR A 328 -27.62 -4.28 0.02
CA THR A 328 -26.81 -5.38 -0.46
C THR A 328 -26.35 -5.15 -1.90
N GLU A 329 -27.26 -4.71 -2.76
CA GLU A 329 -26.96 -4.41 -4.16
C GLU A 329 -26.05 -3.19 -4.31
N LEU A 330 -26.21 -2.16 -3.46
CA LEU A 330 -25.27 -1.04 -3.36
C LEU A 330 -23.87 -1.53 -2.97
N GLY A 331 -23.77 -2.45 -2.01
CA GLY A 331 -22.51 -3.08 -1.64
C GLY A 331 -21.86 -3.85 -2.81
N LEU A 332 -22.67 -4.58 -3.60
CA LEU A 332 -22.21 -5.31 -4.79
C LEU A 332 -21.67 -4.37 -5.87
N CYS A 333 -22.20 -3.17 -6.02
CA CYS A 333 -21.67 -2.18 -6.98
C CYS A 333 -20.19 -1.85 -6.74
N TYR A 334 -19.75 -1.91 -5.49
CA TYR A 334 -18.34 -1.69 -5.14
C TYR A 334 -17.40 -2.81 -5.59
N ILE A 335 -17.92 -4.00 -5.97
CA ILE A 335 -17.09 -5.06 -6.59
C ILE A 335 -16.37 -4.52 -7.81
N SER A 336 -17.02 -3.64 -8.59
CA SER A 336 -16.43 -3.07 -9.80
C SER A 336 -15.14 -2.33 -9.49
N ILE A 337 -15.17 -1.36 -8.59
CA ILE A 337 -13.98 -0.58 -8.25
C ILE A 337 -12.99 -1.43 -7.44
N GLY A 338 -13.47 -2.31 -6.55
CA GLY A 338 -12.63 -3.21 -5.75
C GLY A 338 -11.86 -4.21 -6.61
N SER A 339 -12.53 -4.89 -7.55
CA SER A 339 -11.86 -5.79 -8.50
C SER A 339 -10.91 -5.05 -9.42
N GLY A 340 -11.29 -3.82 -9.84
CA GLY A 340 -10.41 -2.94 -10.59
C GLY A 340 -9.11 -2.63 -9.84
N THR A 341 -9.16 -2.31 -8.55
CA THR A 341 -7.95 -2.07 -7.73
C THR A 341 -7.08 -3.32 -7.59
N LEU A 342 -7.66 -4.49 -7.39
CA LEU A 342 -6.91 -5.76 -7.31
C LEU A 342 -6.18 -6.07 -8.62
N ILE A 343 -6.89 -6.03 -9.74
CA ILE A 343 -6.32 -6.28 -11.07
C ILE A 343 -5.29 -5.19 -11.40
N GLY A 344 -5.61 -3.93 -11.13
CA GLY A 344 -4.72 -2.79 -11.32
C GLY A 344 -3.42 -2.93 -10.54
N SER A 345 -3.45 -3.42 -9.30
CA SER A 345 -2.26 -3.66 -8.50
C SER A 345 -1.32 -4.68 -9.14
N VAL A 346 -1.86 -5.83 -9.57
CA VAL A 346 -1.06 -6.90 -10.18
C VAL A 346 -0.52 -6.49 -11.55
N VAL A 347 -1.39 -5.92 -12.39
CA VAL A 347 -1.03 -5.53 -13.77
C VAL A 347 0.00 -4.40 -13.76
N SER A 348 -0.22 -3.37 -12.95
CA SER A 348 0.72 -2.24 -12.87
C SER A 348 2.08 -2.66 -12.34
N GLY A 349 2.14 -3.56 -11.34
CA GLY A 349 3.41 -4.12 -10.85
C GLY A 349 4.21 -4.80 -11.96
N LYS A 350 3.57 -5.70 -12.71
CA LYS A 350 4.23 -6.39 -13.85
C LYS A 350 4.69 -5.41 -14.95
N ILE A 351 3.89 -4.39 -15.26
CA ILE A 351 4.24 -3.37 -16.26
C ILE A 351 5.44 -2.54 -15.77
N LEU A 352 5.45 -2.11 -14.52
CA LEU A 352 6.55 -1.36 -13.94
C LEU A 352 7.88 -2.14 -13.95
N ASP A 353 7.82 -3.44 -13.67
CA ASP A 353 9.00 -4.30 -13.71
C ASP A 353 9.46 -4.56 -15.15
N TRP A 354 8.52 -4.75 -16.08
CA TRP A 354 8.83 -4.91 -17.48
C TRP A 354 9.46 -3.64 -18.08
N ASP A 355 8.91 -2.45 -17.81
CA ASP A 355 9.49 -1.17 -18.25
C ASP A 355 10.89 -0.96 -17.65
N TYR A 356 11.08 -1.24 -16.36
CA TYR A 356 12.39 -1.15 -15.71
C TYR A 356 13.41 -2.05 -16.41
N ARG A 357 13.10 -3.34 -16.64
CA ARG A 357 13.98 -4.28 -17.35
C ARG A 357 14.24 -3.83 -18.78
N ARG A 358 13.26 -3.30 -19.49
CA ARG A 358 13.41 -2.77 -20.85
C ARG A 358 14.38 -1.60 -20.91
N PHE A 359 14.28 -0.65 -19.98
CA PHE A 359 15.21 0.47 -19.88
C PHE A 359 16.62 0.00 -19.52
N SER A 360 16.75 -0.92 -18.57
CA SER A 360 18.01 -1.52 -18.18
C SER A 360 18.71 -2.19 -19.36
N ARG A 361 18.00 -3.04 -20.12
CA ARG A 361 18.56 -3.69 -21.33
C ARG A 361 18.99 -2.68 -22.40
N LYS A 362 18.22 -1.62 -22.63
CA LYS A 362 18.61 -0.58 -23.60
C LYS A 362 19.86 0.18 -23.21
N LEU A 363 20.05 0.46 -21.94
CA LEU A 363 21.24 1.14 -21.44
C LEU A 363 22.48 0.23 -21.50
N LEU A 364 22.33 -1.06 -21.14
CA LEU A 364 23.39 -2.05 -21.26
C LEU A 364 23.82 -2.25 -22.72
N ALA A 365 22.87 -2.27 -23.66
CA ALA A 365 23.16 -2.41 -25.09
C ALA A 365 23.92 -1.19 -25.68
N ASN A 366 23.81 -0.03 -25.04
CA ASN A 366 24.50 1.21 -25.45
C ASN A 366 25.76 1.51 -24.62
N ALA A 367 26.08 0.66 -23.63
CA ALA A 367 27.28 0.79 -22.79
C ALA A 367 28.51 0.16 -23.50
N GLU A 368 29.72 0.57 -23.12
CA GLU A 368 30.97 0.02 -23.67
C GLU A 368 31.08 -1.50 -23.38
N PRO A 369 31.68 -2.28 -24.31
CA PRO A 369 31.87 -3.73 -24.11
C PRO A 369 32.68 -4.01 -22.84
N GLY A 370 32.09 -4.65 -21.85
CA GLY A 370 32.70 -4.96 -20.56
C GLY A 370 32.01 -4.36 -19.33
N THR A 371 31.03 -3.47 -19.50
CA THR A 371 30.28 -2.88 -18.39
C THR A 371 29.21 -3.88 -17.90
N GLN A 372 29.51 -4.63 -16.85
CA GLN A 372 28.58 -5.64 -16.27
C GLN A 372 27.51 -5.05 -15.36
N ALA A 373 27.63 -3.82 -14.90
CA ALA A 373 26.63 -3.17 -14.04
C ALA A 373 26.35 -1.76 -14.52
N ILE A 374 25.05 -1.44 -14.65
CA ILE A 374 24.63 -0.05 -14.89
C ILE A 374 24.92 0.72 -13.62
N ASP A 375 25.69 1.80 -13.71
CA ASP A 375 25.81 2.76 -12.63
C ASP A 375 24.37 3.25 -12.27
N ARG A 376 23.92 2.90 -11.05
CA ARG A 376 22.59 3.30 -10.54
C ARG A 376 22.38 4.81 -10.65
N ASP A 377 23.43 5.55 -10.81
CA ASP A 377 23.47 6.99 -10.84
C ASP A 377 23.12 7.58 -12.20
N LEU A 378 23.49 6.89 -13.25
CA LEU A 378 23.16 7.24 -14.63
C LEU A 378 21.80 6.68 -15.07
N PHE A 379 21.20 5.77 -14.27
CA PHE A 379 19.91 5.18 -14.59
C PHE A 379 18.77 6.19 -14.41
N PRO A 380 17.99 6.51 -15.46
CA PRO A 380 16.87 7.47 -15.39
C PRO A 380 15.63 6.80 -14.77
N ILE A 381 15.67 6.51 -13.46
CA ILE A 381 14.62 5.80 -12.71
C ILE A 381 13.27 6.51 -12.87
N GLU A 382 13.28 7.84 -12.83
CA GLU A 382 12.08 8.67 -12.94
C GLU A 382 11.36 8.41 -14.29
N LYS A 383 12.10 8.36 -15.39
CA LYS A 383 11.54 8.06 -16.72
C LYS A 383 11.11 6.60 -16.85
N ALA A 384 11.85 5.67 -16.26
CA ALA A 384 11.52 4.24 -16.33
C ALA A 384 10.23 3.92 -15.57
N ARG A 385 9.97 4.56 -14.42
CA ARG A 385 8.80 4.32 -13.59
C ARG A 385 7.56 5.14 -13.98
N MET A 386 7.75 6.33 -14.56
CA MET A 386 6.65 7.28 -14.80
C MET A 386 6.24 7.42 -16.28
N ARG A 387 6.87 6.67 -17.19
CA ARG A 387 6.66 6.80 -18.64
C ARG A 387 5.20 6.70 -19.09
N LEU A 388 4.45 5.78 -18.52
CA LEU A 388 3.05 5.53 -18.88
C LEU A 388 2.07 6.50 -18.21
N MET A 389 2.51 7.22 -17.16
CA MET A 389 1.63 8.05 -16.34
C MET A 389 0.91 9.16 -17.13
N PRO A 390 1.57 9.90 -18.05
CA PRO A 390 0.89 10.93 -18.82
C PRO A 390 -0.29 10.40 -19.67
N PHE A 391 -0.11 9.23 -20.28
CA PHE A 391 -1.18 8.58 -21.07
C PHE A 391 -2.32 8.11 -20.17
N LEU A 392 -1.97 7.52 -19.01
CA LEU A 392 -2.95 7.11 -18.02
C LEU A 392 -3.72 8.30 -17.44
N CYS A 393 -3.10 9.49 -17.29
CA CYS A 393 -3.80 10.71 -16.86
C CYS A 393 -4.90 11.11 -17.86
N ILE A 394 -4.60 11.13 -19.16
CA ILE A 394 -5.59 11.48 -20.21
C ILE A 394 -6.74 10.47 -20.15
N PHE A 395 -6.44 9.19 -20.08
CA PHE A 395 -7.46 8.15 -20.03
C PHE A 395 -8.28 8.21 -18.73
N TYR A 396 -7.64 8.47 -17.59
CA TYR A 396 -8.30 8.63 -16.29
C TYR A 396 -9.30 9.79 -16.30
N VAL A 397 -8.90 10.94 -16.85
CA VAL A 397 -9.77 12.11 -17.03
C VAL A 397 -11.00 11.75 -17.87
N ALA A 398 -10.80 11.09 -19.01
CA ALA A 398 -11.90 10.70 -19.87
C ALA A 398 -12.89 9.74 -19.17
N VAL A 399 -12.36 8.77 -18.42
CA VAL A 399 -13.17 7.79 -17.69
C VAL A 399 -13.93 8.44 -16.53
N CYS A 400 -13.29 9.33 -15.76
CA CYS A 400 -13.96 10.06 -14.67
C CYS A 400 -15.07 10.98 -15.19
N VAL A 401 -14.83 11.74 -16.25
CA VAL A 401 -15.86 12.57 -16.90
C VAL A 401 -17.00 11.68 -17.40
N GLY A 402 -16.67 10.60 -18.10
CA GLY A 402 -17.66 9.64 -18.59
C GLY A 402 -18.53 9.06 -17.48
N TYR A 403 -17.93 8.71 -16.32
CA TYR A 403 -18.65 8.21 -15.15
C TYR A 403 -19.67 9.23 -14.64
N GLY A 404 -19.26 10.49 -14.43
CA GLY A 404 -20.16 11.54 -13.95
C GLY A 404 -21.36 11.76 -14.88
N TRP A 405 -21.12 11.86 -16.19
CA TRP A 405 -22.18 12.06 -17.17
C TRP A 405 -23.08 10.83 -17.39
N CYS A 406 -22.56 9.60 -17.25
CA CYS A 406 -23.39 8.39 -17.30
C CYS A 406 -24.44 8.38 -16.18
N ILE A 407 -24.06 8.82 -14.98
CA ILE A 407 -24.98 8.91 -13.85
C ILE A 407 -25.96 10.06 -14.03
N GLU A 408 -25.49 11.26 -14.39
CA GLU A 408 -26.33 12.45 -14.63
C GLU A 408 -27.43 12.16 -15.65
N ARG A 409 -27.10 11.40 -16.70
CA ARG A 409 -28.02 10.99 -17.75
C ARG A 409 -28.85 9.74 -17.42
N LYS A 410 -28.70 9.18 -16.21
CA LYS A 410 -29.41 7.98 -15.75
C LYS A 410 -29.29 6.80 -16.73
N VAL A 411 -28.10 6.59 -17.28
CA VAL A 411 -27.81 5.47 -18.20
C VAL A 411 -27.94 4.15 -17.44
N SER A 412 -28.06 3.03 -18.15
CA SER A 412 -28.05 1.69 -17.52
C SER A 412 -26.88 1.53 -16.55
N ILE A 413 -27.12 0.95 -15.39
CA ILE A 413 -26.16 0.76 -14.29
C ILE A 413 -24.85 0.09 -14.74
N ALA A 414 -24.90 -0.72 -15.81
CA ALA A 414 -23.72 -1.39 -16.36
C ALA A 414 -22.64 -0.39 -16.81
N GLY A 415 -23.04 0.77 -17.39
CA GLY A 415 -22.10 1.81 -17.83
C GLY A 415 -21.25 2.35 -16.69
N PRO A 416 -21.85 2.95 -15.65
CA PRO A 416 -21.12 3.42 -14.48
C PRO A 416 -20.26 2.33 -13.80
N LEU A 417 -20.73 1.07 -13.72
CA LEU A 417 -19.97 -0.01 -13.12
C LEU A 417 -18.69 -0.34 -13.89
N VAL A 418 -18.74 -0.39 -15.23
CA VAL A 418 -17.55 -0.59 -16.06
C VAL A 418 -16.57 0.57 -15.88
N LEU A 419 -17.05 1.80 -15.83
CA LEU A 419 -16.18 2.97 -15.62
C LEU A 419 -15.55 2.98 -14.22
N LEU A 420 -16.29 2.58 -13.18
CA LEU A 420 -15.73 2.39 -11.82
C LEU A 420 -14.62 1.34 -11.79
N PHE A 421 -14.80 0.23 -12.50
CA PHE A 421 -13.78 -0.80 -12.65
C PHE A 421 -12.48 -0.23 -13.25
N VAL A 422 -12.60 0.56 -14.31
CA VAL A 422 -11.45 1.19 -14.97
C VAL A 422 -10.81 2.26 -14.08
N ILE A 423 -11.62 3.08 -13.36
CA ILE A 423 -11.12 4.03 -12.36
C ILE A 423 -10.27 3.31 -11.31
N GLY A 424 -10.74 2.15 -10.82
CA GLY A 424 -9.99 1.34 -9.86
C GLY A 424 -8.63 0.88 -10.39
N ILE A 425 -8.57 0.36 -11.63
CA ILE A 425 -7.33 -0.09 -12.27
C ILE A 425 -6.32 1.06 -12.36
N ILE A 426 -6.74 2.21 -12.90
CA ILE A 426 -5.83 3.32 -13.18
C ILE A 426 -5.37 3.99 -11.88
N SER A 427 -6.28 4.19 -10.91
CA SER A 427 -5.92 4.75 -9.60
C SER A 427 -4.84 3.93 -8.92
N MET A 428 -4.97 2.59 -8.96
CA MET A 428 -4.00 1.69 -8.34
C MET A 428 -2.66 1.69 -9.10
N ALA A 429 -2.69 1.85 -10.42
CA ALA A 429 -1.48 1.99 -11.23
C ALA A 429 -0.70 3.26 -10.85
N PHE A 430 -1.38 4.39 -10.65
CA PHE A 430 -0.75 5.63 -10.18
C PHE A 430 -0.13 5.47 -8.80
N MET A 431 -0.88 4.90 -7.84
CA MET A 431 -0.41 4.70 -6.47
C MET A 431 0.82 3.80 -6.42
N ASN A 432 0.82 2.68 -7.16
CA ASN A 432 1.94 1.75 -7.20
C ASN A 432 3.20 2.37 -7.83
N ALA A 433 3.04 3.05 -8.97
CA ALA A 433 4.17 3.67 -9.65
C ALA A 433 4.80 4.77 -8.80
N THR A 434 3.98 5.62 -8.19
CA THR A 434 4.45 6.70 -7.32
C THR A 434 5.13 6.15 -6.07
N GLN A 435 4.53 5.16 -5.41
CA GLN A 435 5.12 4.53 -4.22
C GLN A 435 6.45 3.86 -4.53
N THR A 436 6.54 3.14 -5.66
CA THR A 436 7.79 2.49 -6.08
C THR A 436 8.88 3.51 -6.36
N LEU A 437 8.56 4.59 -7.10
CA LEU A 437 9.53 5.65 -7.38
C LEU A 437 9.98 6.37 -6.10
N LEU A 438 9.06 6.65 -5.17
CA LEU A 438 9.40 7.25 -3.87
C LEU A 438 10.41 6.41 -3.09
N LEU A 439 10.24 5.08 -3.07
CA LEU A 439 11.18 4.16 -2.41
C LEU A 439 12.52 4.08 -3.15
N ASP A 440 12.50 4.11 -4.49
CA ASP A 440 13.71 4.12 -5.30
C ASP A 440 14.54 5.41 -5.11
N LEU A 441 13.90 6.56 -4.86
CA LEU A 441 14.56 7.86 -4.66
C LEU A 441 15.24 8.02 -3.30
N ALA A 442 14.80 7.30 -2.27
CA ALA A 442 15.43 7.35 -0.95
C ALA A 442 15.39 5.96 -0.25
N PRO A 443 16.22 5.02 -0.70
CA PRO A 443 16.22 3.63 -0.23
C PRO A 443 16.60 3.50 1.25
N THR A 444 17.37 4.43 1.80
CA THR A 444 17.77 4.45 3.21
C THR A 444 16.71 5.03 4.16
N GLN A 445 15.67 5.68 3.62
CA GLN A 445 14.63 6.40 4.39
C GLN A 445 13.21 5.92 4.05
N GLY A 446 13.05 4.67 3.64
CA GLY A 446 11.78 4.12 3.16
C GLY A 446 10.63 4.23 4.16
N SER A 447 10.88 4.05 5.46
CA SER A 447 9.88 4.21 6.51
C SER A 447 9.37 5.66 6.64
N SER A 448 10.28 6.63 6.61
CA SER A 448 9.93 8.06 6.67
C SER A 448 9.15 8.51 5.44
N ILE A 449 9.54 8.04 4.24
CA ILE A 449 8.80 8.32 3.00
C ILE A 449 7.39 7.73 3.06
N THR A 450 7.25 6.48 3.51
CA THR A 450 5.95 5.83 3.63
C THR A 450 5.05 6.56 4.63
N ALA A 451 5.60 7.04 5.75
CA ALA A 451 4.86 7.84 6.72
C ALA A 451 4.39 9.17 6.13
N CYS A 452 5.27 9.91 5.43
CA CYS A 452 4.91 11.16 4.76
C CYS A 452 3.87 10.93 3.65
N ASN A 453 4.03 9.85 2.86
CA ASN A 453 3.05 9.48 1.84
C ASN A 453 1.67 9.19 2.46
N ASN A 454 1.63 8.44 3.56
CA ASN A 454 0.38 8.17 4.27
C ASN A 454 -0.27 9.46 4.78
N LEU A 455 0.52 10.37 5.37
CA LEU A 455 0.02 11.64 5.90
C LEU A 455 -0.61 12.51 4.81
N ILE A 456 0.09 12.74 3.69
CA ILE A 456 -0.39 13.60 2.60
C ILE A 456 -1.58 12.93 1.89
N ARG A 457 -1.50 11.65 1.59
CA ARG A 457 -2.55 10.88 0.95
C ARG A 457 -3.86 10.92 1.76
N CYS A 458 -3.79 10.60 3.04
CA CYS A 458 -4.96 10.60 3.91
C CYS A 458 -5.44 12.03 4.20
N GLY A 459 -4.55 13.01 4.36
CA GLY A 459 -4.92 14.41 4.57
C GLY A 459 -5.76 14.97 3.41
N LEU A 460 -5.27 14.83 2.18
CA LEU A 460 -6.01 15.29 0.98
C LEU A 460 -7.29 14.47 0.75
N SER A 461 -7.28 13.17 1.03
CA SER A 461 -8.48 12.34 0.94
C SER A 461 -9.54 12.73 1.96
N ALA A 462 -9.14 13.07 3.18
CA ALA A 462 -10.06 13.55 4.22
C ALA A 462 -10.77 14.84 3.80
N VAL A 463 -10.02 15.80 3.24
CA VAL A 463 -10.60 17.05 2.71
C VAL A 463 -11.60 16.73 1.58
N MET A 464 -11.22 15.87 0.64
CA MET A 464 -12.10 15.52 -0.48
C MET A 464 -13.40 14.86 -0.01
N VAL A 465 -13.34 13.89 0.91
CA VAL A 465 -14.52 13.21 1.45
C VAL A 465 -15.42 14.18 2.22
N ALA A 466 -14.84 15.17 2.91
CA ALA A 466 -15.62 16.20 3.61
C ALA A 466 -16.41 17.11 2.68
N VAL A 467 -15.86 17.42 1.50
CA VAL A 467 -16.46 18.43 0.59
C VAL A 467 -17.21 17.83 -0.61
N ILE A 468 -17.02 16.53 -0.90
CA ILE A 468 -17.55 15.93 -2.14
C ILE A 468 -19.07 16.06 -2.27
N GLN A 469 -19.82 15.85 -1.18
CA GLN A 469 -21.28 15.98 -1.21
C GLN A 469 -21.69 17.42 -1.43
N LEU A 470 -21.06 18.39 -0.76
CA LEU A 470 -21.32 19.81 -0.95
C LEU A 470 -21.12 20.25 -2.41
N ILE A 471 -20.10 19.67 -3.07
CA ILE A 471 -19.85 19.96 -4.49
C ILE A 471 -20.94 19.34 -5.36
N ILE A 472 -21.34 18.09 -5.09
CA ILE A 472 -22.41 17.41 -5.83
C ILE A 472 -23.71 18.18 -5.73
N ASP A 473 -24.09 18.64 -4.54
CA ASP A 473 -25.32 19.37 -4.31
C ASP A 473 -25.32 20.77 -4.97
N ALA A 474 -24.13 21.40 -5.07
CA ALA A 474 -23.98 22.73 -5.67
C ALA A 474 -23.98 22.73 -7.19
N ILE A 475 -23.32 21.76 -7.84
CA ILE A 475 -23.08 21.79 -9.31
C ILE A 475 -23.58 20.54 -10.05
N GLY A 476 -24.15 19.57 -9.33
CA GLY A 476 -24.60 18.29 -9.90
C GLY A 476 -23.49 17.27 -10.10
N VAL A 477 -23.88 16.02 -10.35
CA VAL A 477 -22.95 14.88 -10.43
C VAL A 477 -21.99 15.04 -11.61
N GLY A 478 -22.50 15.33 -12.82
CA GLY A 478 -21.68 15.44 -14.02
C GLY A 478 -20.55 16.45 -13.89
N TRP A 479 -20.87 17.67 -13.44
CA TRP A 479 -19.88 18.73 -13.27
C TRP A 479 -18.92 18.48 -12.11
N THR A 480 -19.35 17.78 -11.07
CA THR A 480 -18.46 17.36 -9.97
C THR A 480 -17.33 16.47 -10.50
N TYR A 481 -17.65 15.49 -11.35
CA TYR A 481 -16.61 14.62 -11.91
C TYR A 481 -15.75 15.31 -12.97
N VAL A 482 -16.27 16.34 -13.66
CA VAL A 482 -15.44 17.24 -14.48
C VAL A 482 -14.46 18.02 -13.59
N LEU A 483 -14.90 18.55 -12.45
CA LEU A 483 -14.02 19.23 -11.48
C LEU A 483 -12.92 18.30 -10.95
N LEU A 484 -13.28 17.08 -10.52
CA LEU A 484 -12.31 16.08 -10.05
C LEU A 484 -11.30 15.74 -11.15
N SER A 485 -11.75 15.60 -12.39
CA SER A 485 -10.88 15.39 -13.54
C SER A 485 -9.97 16.59 -13.81
N GLY A 486 -10.48 17.80 -13.60
CA GLY A 486 -9.72 19.05 -13.66
C GLY A 486 -8.57 19.08 -12.64
N LEU A 487 -8.79 18.59 -11.40
CA LEU A 487 -7.74 18.44 -10.40
C LEU A 487 -6.63 17.48 -10.86
N CYS A 488 -6.99 16.38 -11.53
CA CYS A 488 -6.02 15.46 -12.13
C CYS A 488 -5.20 16.14 -13.24
N ILE A 489 -5.84 16.95 -14.10
CA ILE A 489 -5.17 17.73 -15.15
C ILE A 489 -4.18 18.72 -14.52
N VAL A 490 -4.61 19.47 -13.51
CA VAL A 490 -3.74 20.45 -12.80
C VAL A 490 -2.57 19.74 -12.09
N ALA A 491 -2.76 18.52 -11.60
CA ALA A 491 -1.70 17.74 -10.97
C ALA A 491 -0.76 17.07 -12.00
N SER A 492 -1.18 16.84 -13.23
CA SER A 492 -0.40 16.11 -14.24
C SER A 492 0.97 16.74 -14.58
N PRO A 493 1.16 18.07 -14.62
CA PRO A 493 2.47 18.69 -14.84
C PRO A 493 3.50 18.32 -13.78
N LEU A 494 3.08 17.96 -12.56
CA LEU A 494 3.99 17.52 -11.50
C LEU A 494 4.77 16.27 -11.92
N ILE A 495 4.12 15.35 -12.64
CA ILE A 495 4.77 14.14 -13.20
C ILE A 495 5.85 14.54 -14.21
N TRP A 496 5.51 15.45 -15.13
CA TRP A 496 6.45 15.91 -16.16
C TRP A 496 7.66 16.59 -15.55
N ILE A 497 7.45 17.45 -14.54
CA ILE A 497 8.53 18.11 -13.81
C ILE A 497 9.45 17.07 -13.18
N VAL A 498 8.91 16.07 -12.48
CA VAL A 498 9.71 15.01 -11.86
C VAL A 498 10.46 14.18 -12.91
N MET A 499 9.83 13.83 -14.03
CA MET A 499 10.48 13.05 -15.10
C MET A 499 11.65 13.77 -15.75
N PHE A 500 11.57 15.11 -15.95
CA PHE A 500 12.58 15.87 -16.68
C PHE A 500 13.60 16.56 -15.75
N ILE A 501 13.17 17.05 -14.60
CA ILE A 501 14.02 17.82 -13.68
C ILE A 501 14.49 16.95 -12.50
N GLY A 502 13.74 15.91 -12.12
CA GLY A 502 14.05 15.00 -11.01
C GLY A 502 15.49 14.45 -11.05
N PRO A 503 16.00 13.96 -12.18
CA PRO A 503 17.38 13.48 -12.29
C PRO A 503 18.42 14.53 -11.86
N LYS A 504 18.19 15.82 -12.19
CA LYS A 504 19.09 16.93 -11.80
C LYS A 504 19.05 17.18 -10.29
N TRP A 505 17.87 17.10 -9.66
CA TRP A 505 17.72 17.26 -8.21
C TRP A 505 18.35 16.12 -7.44
N ARG A 506 18.20 14.87 -7.94
CA ARG A 506 18.84 13.68 -7.37
C ARG A 506 20.37 13.81 -7.42
N ALA A 507 20.93 14.21 -8.55
CA ALA A 507 22.37 14.43 -8.70
C ALA A 507 22.91 15.52 -7.75
N ARG A 508 22.18 16.64 -7.60
CA ARG A 508 22.55 17.70 -6.63
C ARG A 508 22.51 17.22 -5.18
N ARG A 509 21.50 16.41 -4.83
CA ARG A 509 21.35 15.87 -3.47
C ARG A 509 22.49 14.92 -3.12
N ARG A 510 22.93 14.08 -4.06
CA ARG A 510 24.07 13.19 -3.88
C ARG A 510 25.36 13.96 -3.69
N ARG A 511 25.64 14.90 -4.58
CA ARG A 511 26.84 15.74 -4.47
C ARG A 511 26.94 16.44 -3.11
N LYS A 512 25.83 16.97 -2.60
CA LYS A 512 25.80 17.55 -1.24
C LYS A 512 26.06 16.50 -0.14
N ALA A 513 25.58 15.27 -0.31
CA ALA A 513 25.82 14.19 0.65
C ALA A 513 27.29 13.73 0.62
N GLU A 514 27.89 13.66 -0.55
CA GLU A 514 29.32 13.33 -0.74
C GLU A 514 30.23 14.44 -0.15
N GLU A 515 29.92 15.71 -0.42
CA GLU A 515 30.63 16.85 0.15
C GLU A 515 30.55 16.86 1.69
N ALA A 516 29.36 16.55 2.26
CA ALA A 516 29.18 16.44 3.72
C ALA A 516 29.94 15.24 4.32
N ALA A 517 29.99 14.10 3.61
CA ALA A 517 30.74 12.92 4.05
C ALA A 517 32.26 13.17 4.01
N MET A 518 32.78 13.84 2.97
CA MET A 518 34.19 14.24 2.91
C MET A 518 34.56 15.21 4.02
N ALA A 519 33.71 16.20 4.30
CA ALA A 519 33.91 17.14 5.39
C ALA A 519 33.93 16.46 6.77
N ALA A 520 33.10 15.41 6.97
CA ALA A 520 33.06 14.63 8.22
C ALA A 520 34.24 13.66 8.36
N ALA A 521 34.85 13.22 7.26
CA ALA A 521 36.03 12.35 7.25
C ALA A 521 37.36 13.11 7.40
N GLY A 522 37.34 14.43 7.16
CA GLY A 522 38.51 15.34 7.31
C GLY A 522 38.66 15.93 8.72
N HIS A 523 37.78 15.58 9.65
CA HIS A 523 37.83 15.89 11.09
C HIS A 523 38.03 14.59 11.89
#